data_246608f714638530bff143a5aa6fc867
#
_entry.id   246608f714638530bff143a5aa6fc867
#
_cell.length_a   1.000
_cell.length_b   1.000
_cell.length_c   1.000
_cell.angle_alpha   90.00
_cell.angle_beta   90.00
_cell.angle_gamma   90.00
#
_symmetry.space_group_name_H-M   'P 1'
#
loop_
_entity.id
_entity.type
_entity.pdbx_description
1 polymer ?
#
loop_
_entity_poly.entity_id
_entity_poly.type
_entity_poly.pdbx_seq_one_letter_code
_entity_poly.pdbx_strand_id
1 'polypeptide(L)'
;MKQPKFAGTILLTCFCLLQFVCSAVAAEKMPVYIGLDAEFGYASSTSAEAIREGILIAIEEINKGGGVLGGRPLKLEERPNHSVPARSIENIKELAAKKDLVATFCGRFSPTVLEALPTIHAEKMILLDPWSAADAIIKNDYNPNYAFRLSLVDSWAMNVMLHHAQQKGIRKVGMLLLNTSWGRGNLKSAEQYAVANPTIKIVGTNWFNWNDKTYIDKYLALQSAGAEAIVLVANANEAIILLKELTALPAGQRLPIISHWGVTGGLLAETAGNDLKQTDFSVVQTYSFIDSKRPKAKQVVAIHNRLFKTKGAREIKSPVGVAHAYDLTHLLAMAINKAGSTDRPAVRAAMEKLGPYDGLIKNYKPPFTATRHEALSSEEVFMARYAIDGAIVRIPASAKKR
;
A
#
# COMPACT_ATOMS: atom_id res chain seq x y z
N MET A 1 4.28 30.14 -104.72
CA MET A 1 3.05 30.18 -103.91
C MET A 1 3.04 28.91 -103.03
N LYS A 2 3.51 28.96 -101.83
CA LYS A 2 3.39 27.86 -100.83
C LYS A 2 3.23 28.49 -99.44
N GLN A 3 2.14 28.20 -98.75
CA GLN A 3 1.88 28.65 -97.39
C GLN A 3 2.78 27.89 -96.43
N PRO A 4 3.21 28.52 -95.31
CA PRO A 4 3.84 27.81 -94.23
C PRO A 4 2.79 27.39 -93.19
N LYS A 5 2.93 26.19 -92.68
CA LYS A 5 2.14 25.60 -91.56
C LYS A 5 2.68 26.11 -90.26
N PHE A 6 1.77 26.66 -89.47
CA PHE A 6 1.99 26.99 -88.05
C PHE A 6 1.91 25.69 -87.21
N ALA A 7 2.95 25.40 -86.47
CA ALA A 7 2.97 24.37 -85.45
C ALA A 7 2.77 25.04 -84.09
N GLY A 8 1.62 24.76 -83.47
CA GLY A 8 1.32 25.25 -82.14
C GLY A 8 1.94 24.36 -81.08
N THR A 9 2.84 24.93 -80.27
CA THR A 9 3.42 24.27 -79.11
C THR A 9 2.50 24.45 -77.90
N ILE A 10 1.88 23.39 -77.40
CA ILE A 10 1.10 23.37 -76.16
C ILE A 10 2.12 23.25 -75.00
N LEU A 11 2.21 24.34 -74.22
CA LEU A 11 2.98 24.38 -72.97
C LEU A 11 2.13 23.76 -71.86
N LEU A 12 2.45 22.53 -71.44
CA LEU A 12 1.79 21.85 -70.33
C LEU A 12 2.43 22.31 -69.02
N THR A 13 1.78 23.23 -68.32
CA THR A 13 2.23 23.71 -66.99
C THR A 13 1.79 22.69 -65.92
N CYS A 14 2.74 21.84 -65.49
CA CYS A 14 2.56 20.98 -64.30
C CYS A 14 2.57 21.83 -63.03
N PHE A 15 1.39 22.05 -62.44
CA PHE A 15 1.24 22.68 -61.11
C PHE A 15 1.44 21.61 -60.05
N CYS A 16 2.67 21.45 -59.54
CA CYS A 16 2.99 20.63 -58.41
C CYS A 16 2.45 21.29 -57.13
N LEU A 17 1.27 20.85 -56.64
CA LEU A 17 0.80 21.14 -55.32
C LEU A 17 1.65 20.37 -54.31
N LEU A 18 2.67 21.01 -53.78
CA LEU A 18 3.33 20.57 -52.54
C LEU A 18 2.33 20.71 -51.38
N GLN A 19 1.67 19.62 -51.01
CA GLN A 19 0.97 19.52 -49.73
C GLN A 19 2.03 19.44 -48.63
N PHE A 20 2.31 20.57 -47.99
CA PHE A 20 2.98 20.60 -46.69
C PHE A 20 2.05 19.95 -45.66
N VAL A 21 2.24 18.66 -45.42
CA VAL A 21 1.72 17.99 -44.21
C VAL A 21 2.52 18.55 -43.04
N CYS A 22 1.99 19.65 -42.48
CA CYS A 22 2.47 20.20 -41.23
C CYS A 22 2.05 19.18 -40.14
N SER A 23 2.86 18.17 -39.87
CA SER A 23 2.72 17.37 -38.65
C SER A 23 2.95 18.32 -37.50
N ALA A 24 1.83 18.85 -36.96
CA ALA A 24 1.86 19.56 -35.69
C ALA A 24 2.36 18.56 -34.64
N VAL A 25 3.64 18.60 -34.34
CA VAL A 25 4.18 17.96 -33.13
C VAL A 25 3.45 18.63 -31.98
N ALA A 26 2.43 17.97 -31.46
CA ALA A 26 1.71 18.47 -30.29
C ALA A 26 2.75 18.65 -29.18
N ALA A 27 2.95 19.89 -28.74
CA ALA A 27 3.89 20.18 -27.66
C ALA A 27 3.52 19.30 -26.47
N GLU A 28 4.49 18.54 -25.98
CA GLU A 28 4.28 17.64 -24.84
C GLU A 28 3.80 18.47 -23.65
N LYS A 29 2.59 18.18 -23.17
CA LYS A 29 2.00 18.92 -22.06
C LYS A 29 2.81 18.69 -20.80
N MET A 30 3.04 19.74 -20.02
CA MET A 30 3.75 19.69 -18.76
C MET A 30 3.14 18.63 -17.84
N PRO A 31 3.94 17.70 -17.27
CA PRO A 31 3.43 16.63 -16.43
C PRO A 31 2.80 17.15 -15.13
N VAL A 32 1.94 16.34 -14.54
CA VAL A 32 1.49 16.45 -13.15
C VAL A 32 2.27 15.43 -12.33
N TYR A 33 2.80 15.84 -11.19
CA TYR A 33 3.66 15.00 -10.38
C TYR A 33 2.95 14.43 -9.16
N ILE A 34 3.32 13.20 -8.81
CA ILE A 34 2.93 12.49 -7.60
C ILE A 34 4.20 12.15 -6.85
N GLY A 35 4.29 12.46 -5.55
CA GLY A 35 5.41 12.11 -4.70
C GLY A 35 5.29 10.69 -4.14
N LEU A 36 6.42 10.09 -3.81
CA LEU A 36 6.52 8.89 -2.97
C LEU A 36 7.66 9.07 -1.97
N ASP A 37 7.32 9.27 -0.71
CA ASP A 37 8.23 9.33 0.42
C ASP A 37 8.24 7.98 1.15
N ALA A 38 9.24 7.14 0.91
CA ALA A 38 9.25 5.78 1.41
C ALA A 38 10.66 5.28 1.80
N GLU A 39 10.71 4.11 2.40
CA GLU A 39 11.93 3.49 2.91
C GLU A 39 12.74 2.76 1.82
N PHE A 40 13.03 3.41 0.71
CA PHE A 40 13.90 2.89 -0.33
C PHE A 40 15.33 2.66 0.14
N GLY A 41 16.05 1.75 -0.51
CA GLY A 41 17.47 1.47 -0.24
C GLY A 41 17.71 0.41 0.85
N TYR A 42 16.68 -0.10 1.50
CA TYR A 42 16.79 -1.28 2.35
C TYR A 42 16.58 -2.54 1.52
N ALA A 43 17.62 -3.37 1.39
CA ALA A 43 17.57 -4.63 0.63
C ALA A 43 16.45 -5.59 1.11
N SER A 44 16.00 -5.43 2.34
CA SER A 44 14.93 -6.24 2.93
C SER A 44 13.54 -5.60 2.84
N SER A 45 13.38 -4.38 2.30
CA SER A 45 12.06 -3.74 2.15
C SER A 45 11.44 -4.09 0.80
N THR A 46 10.34 -4.83 0.85
CA THR A 46 9.51 -5.10 -0.35
C THR A 46 8.28 -4.20 -0.40
N SER A 47 7.97 -3.48 0.69
CA SER A 47 6.80 -2.61 0.79
C SER A 47 6.94 -1.33 -0.03
N ALA A 48 8.08 -0.64 0.06
CA ALA A 48 8.32 0.58 -0.73
C ALA A 48 8.28 0.28 -2.23
N GLU A 49 8.93 -0.81 -2.66
CA GLU A 49 8.90 -1.25 -4.06
C GLU A 49 7.49 -1.63 -4.51
N ALA A 50 6.72 -2.36 -3.70
CA ALA A 50 5.34 -2.73 -4.03
C ALA A 50 4.42 -1.51 -4.18
N ILE A 51 4.56 -0.51 -3.31
CA ILE A 51 3.83 0.77 -3.44
C ILE A 51 4.21 1.45 -4.75
N ARG A 52 5.51 1.56 -5.04
CA ARG A 52 6.04 2.12 -6.29
C ARG A 52 5.49 1.39 -7.52
N GLU A 53 5.51 0.06 -7.52
CA GLU A 53 5.00 -0.78 -8.60
C GLU A 53 3.51 -0.52 -8.87
N GLY A 54 2.69 -0.43 -7.81
CA GLY A 54 1.27 -0.09 -7.92
C GLY A 54 1.03 1.28 -8.54
N ILE A 55 1.79 2.30 -8.11
CA ILE A 55 1.74 3.66 -8.69
C ILE A 55 2.12 3.63 -10.16
N LEU A 56 3.21 2.96 -10.54
CA LEU A 56 3.72 2.94 -11.92
C LEU A 56 2.76 2.21 -12.87
N ILE A 57 2.13 1.11 -12.44
CA ILE A 57 1.09 0.44 -13.22
C ILE A 57 -0.08 1.38 -13.50
N ALA A 58 -0.57 2.06 -12.46
CA ALA A 58 -1.69 3.00 -12.60
C ALA A 58 -1.31 4.22 -13.48
N ILE A 59 -0.13 4.79 -13.30
CA ILE A 59 0.39 5.88 -14.15
C ILE A 59 0.45 5.45 -15.61
N GLU A 60 0.92 4.24 -15.90
CA GLU A 60 0.96 3.74 -17.29
C GLU A 60 -0.45 3.68 -17.90
N GLU A 61 -1.43 3.13 -17.17
CA GLU A 61 -2.81 3.03 -17.65
C GLU A 61 -3.44 4.41 -17.85
N ILE A 62 -3.27 5.31 -16.87
CA ILE A 62 -3.82 6.67 -16.94
C ILE A 62 -3.21 7.45 -18.10
N ASN A 63 -1.90 7.38 -18.28
CA ASN A 63 -1.21 8.10 -19.35
C ASN A 63 -1.57 7.54 -20.74
N LYS A 64 -1.69 6.20 -20.88
CA LYS A 64 -2.21 5.58 -22.11
C LYS A 64 -3.66 5.97 -22.41
N GLY A 65 -4.46 6.22 -21.36
CA GLY A 65 -5.83 6.72 -21.45
C GLY A 65 -5.95 8.21 -21.76
N GLY A 66 -4.84 8.92 -22.00
CA GLY A 66 -4.81 10.35 -22.31
C GLY A 66 -4.42 11.25 -21.14
N GLY A 67 -3.96 10.70 -20.02
CA GLY A 67 -3.47 11.48 -18.88
C GLY A 67 -4.58 12.18 -18.08
N VAL A 68 -4.20 13.26 -17.40
CA VAL A 68 -5.11 14.10 -16.63
C VAL A 68 -5.19 15.51 -17.22
N LEU A 69 -6.20 16.31 -16.83
CA LEU A 69 -6.37 17.72 -17.25
C LEU A 69 -6.24 17.91 -18.76
N GLY A 70 -6.92 17.03 -19.53
CA GLY A 70 -6.97 17.12 -20.98
C GLY A 70 -5.65 16.78 -21.67
N GLY A 71 -4.87 15.87 -21.12
CA GLY A 71 -3.67 15.30 -21.79
C GLY A 71 -2.34 15.53 -21.09
N ARG A 72 -2.30 15.98 -19.85
CA ARG A 72 -1.08 16.08 -19.04
C ARG A 72 -0.70 14.69 -18.50
N PRO A 73 0.51 14.19 -18.74
CA PRO A 73 0.91 12.90 -18.18
C PRO A 73 1.15 13.00 -16.68
N LEU A 74 0.88 11.91 -15.94
CA LEU A 74 1.33 11.74 -14.56
C LEU A 74 2.78 11.26 -14.55
N LYS A 75 3.57 11.77 -13.60
CA LYS A 75 4.94 11.32 -13.33
C LYS A 75 5.17 11.13 -11.83
N LEU A 76 5.96 10.11 -11.47
CA LEU A 76 6.34 9.82 -10.10
C LEU A 76 7.64 10.55 -9.73
N GLU A 77 7.69 11.13 -8.52
CA GLU A 77 8.86 11.70 -7.86
C GLU A 77 9.16 10.94 -6.59
N GLU A 78 10.31 10.30 -6.51
CA GLU A 78 10.67 9.44 -5.39
C GLU A 78 11.63 10.15 -4.43
N ARG A 79 11.42 9.96 -3.12
CA ARG A 79 12.28 10.48 -2.05
C ARG A 79 12.51 9.39 -1.01
N PRO A 80 13.75 8.90 -0.84
CA PRO A 80 14.07 7.94 0.21
C PRO A 80 14.07 8.60 1.57
N ASN A 81 13.27 8.08 2.51
CA ASN A 81 13.25 8.55 3.90
C ASN A 81 14.04 7.65 4.85
N HIS A 82 14.44 6.45 4.41
CA HIS A 82 15.20 5.48 5.21
C HIS A 82 14.56 5.17 6.57
N SER A 83 13.23 5.28 6.67
CA SER A 83 12.46 5.13 7.92
C SER A 83 12.82 6.15 9.01
N VAL A 84 13.39 7.30 8.62
CA VAL A 84 13.79 8.39 9.53
C VAL A 84 12.76 9.52 9.44
N PRO A 85 12.02 9.82 10.53
CA PRO A 85 10.97 10.85 10.54
C PRO A 85 11.45 12.24 10.08
N ALA A 86 12.62 12.70 10.57
CA ALA A 86 13.18 13.98 10.16
C ALA A 86 13.41 14.06 8.65
N ARG A 87 13.85 12.95 8.03
CA ARG A 87 14.05 12.89 6.59
C ARG A 87 12.73 12.97 5.82
N SER A 88 11.68 12.32 6.32
CA SER A 88 10.35 12.42 5.74
C SER A 88 9.82 13.85 5.78
N ILE A 89 10.02 14.57 6.90
CA ILE A 89 9.63 15.98 7.03
C ILE A 89 10.33 16.85 5.98
N GLU A 90 11.65 16.65 5.77
CA GLU A 90 12.40 17.36 4.73
C GLU A 90 11.88 17.01 3.32
N ASN A 91 11.72 15.73 3.03
CA ASN A 91 11.19 15.24 1.76
C ASN A 91 9.81 15.85 1.43
N ILE A 92 8.92 15.95 2.41
CA ILE A 92 7.59 16.56 2.21
C ILE A 92 7.72 18.04 1.81
N LYS A 93 8.63 18.81 2.44
CA LYS A 93 8.88 20.21 2.07
C LYS A 93 9.46 20.34 0.66
N GLU A 94 10.44 19.50 0.31
CA GLU A 94 11.02 19.47 -1.04
C GLU A 94 9.95 19.13 -2.10
N LEU A 95 9.12 18.11 -1.85
CA LEU A 95 8.02 17.73 -2.73
C LEU A 95 6.97 18.85 -2.82
N ALA A 96 6.70 19.55 -1.70
CA ALA A 96 5.75 20.66 -1.67
C ALA A 96 6.20 21.86 -2.49
N ALA A 97 7.50 22.11 -2.58
CA ALA A 97 8.07 23.19 -3.40
C ALA A 97 8.01 22.90 -4.91
N LYS A 98 7.79 21.63 -5.32
CA LYS A 98 7.74 21.27 -6.74
C LYS A 98 6.43 21.71 -7.36
N LYS A 99 6.51 22.50 -8.41
CA LYS A 99 5.35 22.94 -9.19
C LYS A 99 4.57 21.73 -9.74
N ASP A 100 3.25 21.80 -9.68
CA ASP A 100 2.34 20.75 -10.16
C ASP A 100 2.50 19.36 -9.48
N LEU A 101 3.15 19.30 -8.32
CA LEU A 101 3.13 18.11 -7.46
C LEU A 101 1.90 18.20 -6.55
N VAL A 102 0.96 17.28 -6.76
CA VAL A 102 -0.39 17.35 -6.17
C VAL A 102 -0.50 16.60 -4.86
N ALA A 103 0.09 15.43 -4.78
CA ALA A 103 -0.03 14.52 -3.63
C ALA A 103 1.27 13.76 -3.41
N THR A 104 1.45 13.19 -2.21
CA THR A 104 2.53 12.25 -1.93
C THR A 104 1.98 10.99 -1.31
N PHE A 105 2.53 9.84 -1.73
CA PHE A 105 2.36 8.58 -1.03
C PHE A 105 3.37 8.49 0.12
N CYS A 106 3.00 7.80 1.20
CA CYS A 106 3.92 7.41 2.26
C CYS A 106 4.31 5.93 2.15
N GLY A 107 5.38 5.54 2.87
CA GLY A 107 5.79 4.15 3.05
C GLY A 107 5.03 3.44 4.18
N ARG A 108 5.59 2.35 4.69
CA ARG A 108 4.92 1.46 5.66
C ARG A 108 5.00 1.88 7.13
N PHE A 109 5.92 2.77 7.50
CA PHE A 109 6.20 3.05 8.91
C PHE A 109 5.31 4.14 9.48
N SER A 110 4.30 3.75 10.25
CA SER A 110 3.38 4.69 10.91
C SER A 110 4.07 5.76 11.77
N PRO A 111 5.14 5.47 12.54
CA PRO A 111 5.86 6.51 13.27
C PRO A 111 6.41 7.63 12.37
N THR A 112 6.97 7.28 11.21
CA THR A 112 7.47 8.25 10.23
C THR A 112 6.35 9.14 9.69
N VAL A 113 5.20 8.55 9.37
CA VAL A 113 4.04 9.28 8.86
C VAL A 113 3.44 10.20 9.93
N LEU A 114 3.30 9.71 11.17
CA LEU A 114 2.74 10.50 12.28
C LEU A 114 3.57 11.74 12.59
N GLU A 115 4.89 11.63 12.59
CA GLU A 115 5.80 12.76 12.80
C GLU A 115 5.78 13.76 11.63
N ALA A 116 5.46 13.31 10.41
CA ALA A 116 5.36 14.17 9.24
C ALA A 116 3.98 14.86 9.10
N LEU A 117 2.93 14.41 9.80
CA LEU A 117 1.56 14.96 9.68
C LEU A 117 1.50 16.48 9.85
N PRO A 118 2.15 17.13 10.85
CA PRO A 118 2.13 18.59 10.97
C PRO A 118 2.62 19.29 9.70
N THR A 119 3.72 18.79 9.10
CA THR A 119 4.28 19.35 7.87
C THR A 119 3.35 19.10 6.68
N ILE A 120 2.77 17.89 6.56
CA ILE A 120 1.79 17.55 5.53
C ILE A 120 0.63 18.56 5.53
N HIS A 121 0.08 18.89 6.70
CA HIS A 121 -1.03 19.82 6.80
C HIS A 121 -0.61 21.29 6.59
N ALA A 122 0.55 21.69 7.11
CA ALA A 122 1.11 23.05 6.90
C ALA A 122 1.35 23.33 5.41
N GLU A 123 1.91 22.35 4.66
CA GLU A 123 2.17 22.45 3.23
C GLU A 123 0.92 22.16 2.37
N LYS A 124 -0.23 21.88 2.98
CA LYS A 124 -1.46 21.44 2.30
C LYS A 124 -1.19 20.28 1.34
N MET A 125 -0.25 19.40 1.68
CA MET A 125 0.10 18.25 0.88
C MET A 125 -0.97 17.16 1.04
N ILE A 126 -1.53 16.66 -0.05
CA ILE A 126 -2.41 15.50 0.01
C ILE A 126 -1.56 14.27 0.30
N LEU A 127 -1.78 13.65 1.46
CA LEU A 127 -1.17 12.37 1.83
C LEU A 127 -2.05 11.22 1.34
N LEU A 128 -1.48 10.32 0.57
CA LEU A 128 -2.09 9.06 0.16
C LEU A 128 -1.40 7.93 0.92
N ASP A 129 -2.12 7.28 1.83
CA ASP A 129 -1.58 6.23 2.68
C ASP A 129 -1.99 4.82 2.18
N PRO A 130 -1.06 4.07 1.55
CA PRO A 130 -1.32 2.74 1.01
C PRO A 130 -0.93 1.61 1.98
N TRP A 131 -0.32 1.94 3.15
CA TRP A 131 0.24 0.91 4.03
C TRP A 131 0.20 1.23 5.52
N SER A 132 0.58 2.44 5.94
CA SER A 132 0.70 2.78 7.36
C SER A 132 -0.63 2.64 8.09
N ALA A 133 -0.68 1.81 9.15
CA ALA A 133 -1.95 1.35 9.71
C ALA A 133 -2.39 2.09 10.99
N ALA A 134 -1.57 2.99 11.56
CA ALA A 134 -1.93 3.68 12.80
C ALA A 134 -3.23 4.49 12.65
N ASP A 135 -4.18 4.28 13.56
CA ASP A 135 -5.48 4.97 13.55
C ASP A 135 -5.33 6.49 13.51
N ALA A 136 -4.35 7.05 14.22
CA ALA A 136 -4.13 8.50 14.33
C ALA A 136 -3.69 9.19 13.02
N ILE A 137 -3.30 8.44 11.97
CA ILE A 137 -2.97 9.04 10.68
C ILE A 137 -4.20 9.70 10.06
N ILE A 138 -5.38 9.09 10.20
CA ILE A 138 -6.64 9.61 9.67
C ILE A 138 -7.50 10.21 10.78
N LYS A 139 -7.57 9.56 11.95
CA LYS A 139 -8.28 10.07 13.12
C LYS A 139 -7.40 11.07 13.87
N ASN A 140 -7.31 12.28 13.34
CA ASN A 140 -6.54 13.41 13.86
C ASN A 140 -7.44 14.66 13.95
N ASP A 141 -6.94 15.73 14.58
CA ASP A 141 -7.69 16.97 14.82
C ASP A 141 -7.50 18.03 13.72
N TYR A 142 -6.81 17.71 12.63
CA TYR A 142 -6.62 18.66 11.53
C TYR A 142 -7.93 18.87 10.73
N ASN A 143 -8.28 20.14 10.53
CA ASN A 143 -9.42 20.54 9.72
C ASN A 143 -9.04 21.73 8.83
N PRO A 144 -9.00 21.58 7.49
CA PRO A 144 -9.30 20.35 6.75
C PRO A 144 -8.21 19.29 6.89
N ASN A 145 -8.61 18.01 6.94
CA ASN A 145 -7.69 16.88 6.94
C ASN A 145 -7.19 16.60 5.52
N TYR A 146 -5.86 16.54 5.33
CA TYR A 146 -5.21 16.27 4.04
C TYR A 146 -4.77 14.82 3.87
N ALA A 147 -4.99 13.95 4.86
CA ALA A 147 -4.63 12.53 4.78
C ALA A 147 -5.81 11.68 4.31
N PHE A 148 -5.56 10.80 3.33
CA PHE A 148 -6.51 9.83 2.78
C PHE A 148 -5.86 8.45 2.80
N ARG A 149 -6.58 7.43 3.27
CA ARG A 149 -6.05 6.07 3.39
C ARG A 149 -6.87 5.05 2.63
N LEU A 150 -6.19 4.21 1.90
CA LEU A 150 -6.68 2.95 1.36
C LEU A 150 -5.74 1.86 1.84
N SER A 151 -5.96 1.39 3.06
CA SER A 151 -5.06 0.49 3.76
C SER A 151 -5.76 -0.18 4.94
N LEU A 152 -5.01 -1.03 5.67
CA LEU A 152 -5.40 -1.56 6.96
C LEU A 152 -5.47 -0.44 8.01
N VAL A 153 -6.26 -0.65 9.06
CA VAL A 153 -6.28 0.15 10.28
C VAL A 153 -5.94 -0.75 11.46
N ASP A 154 -5.07 -0.30 12.36
CA ASP A 154 -4.57 -1.12 13.48
C ASP A 154 -5.70 -1.67 14.35
N SER A 155 -6.74 -0.87 14.62
CA SER A 155 -7.90 -1.33 15.39
C SER A 155 -8.69 -2.44 14.69
N TRP A 156 -8.77 -2.41 13.36
CA TRP A 156 -9.39 -3.51 12.58
C TRP A 156 -8.49 -4.75 12.58
N ALA A 157 -7.18 -4.56 12.45
CA ALA A 157 -6.22 -5.64 12.50
C ALA A 157 -6.32 -6.43 13.80
N MET A 158 -6.28 -5.73 14.95
CA MET A 158 -6.38 -6.37 16.25
C MET A 158 -7.69 -7.12 16.43
N ASN A 159 -8.82 -6.55 16.01
CA ASN A 159 -10.10 -7.23 16.05
C ASN A 159 -10.10 -8.55 15.27
N VAL A 160 -9.56 -8.56 14.06
CA VAL A 160 -9.50 -9.77 13.23
C VAL A 160 -8.49 -10.78 13.78
N MET A 161 -7.33 -10.34 14.26
CA MET A 161 -6.29 -11.20 14.81
C MET A 161 -6.76 -11.90 16.11
N LEU A 162 -7.38 -11.16 17.04
CA LEU A 162 -7.88 -11.73 18.28
C LEU A 162 -9.13 -12.60 18.06
N HIS A 163 -9.99 -12.22 17.12
CA HIS A 163 -11.10 -13.07 16.69
C HIS A 163 -10.60 -14.40 16.08
N HIS A 164 -9.54 -14.35 15.29
CA HIS A 164 -8.89 -15.55 14.74
C HIS A 164 -8.34 -16.45 15.86
N ALA A 165 -7.71 -15.87 16.89
CA ALA A 165 -7.29 -16.63 18.08
C ALA A 165 -8.47 -17.35 18.71
N GLN A 166 -9.59 -16.67 18.93
CA GLN A 166 -10.82 -17.29 19.50
C GLN A 166 -11.36 -18.42 18.61
N GLN A 167 -11.37 -18.24 17.28
CA GLN A 167 -11.80 -19.29 16.34
C GLN A 167 -10.91 -20.54 16.40
N LYS A 168 -9.62 -20.40 16.75
CA LYS A 168 -8.69 -21.50 17.00
C LYS A 168 -8.85 -22.12 18.40
N GLY A 169 -9.78 -21.65 19.23
CA GLY A 169 -9.98 -22.12 20.59
C GLY A 169 -9.04 -21.48 21.62
N ILE A 170 -8.18 -20.53 21.22
CA ILE A 170 -7.24 -19.83 22.07
C ILE A 170 -8.01 -18.84 22.98
N ARG A 171 -7.68 -18.83 24.26
CA ARG A 171 -8.30 -17.97 25.26
C ARG A 171 -7.34 -17.00 25.92
N LYS A 172 -6.03 -17.28 25.83
CA LYS A 172 -4.97 -16.51 26.46
C LYS A 172 -3.92 -16.15 25.45
N VAL A 173 -3.67 -14.86 25.25
CA VAL A 173 -2.66 -14.38 24.31
C VAL A 173 -1.59 -13.58 25.04
N GLY A 174 -0.34 -13.77 24.62
CA GLY A 174 0.79 -12.90 24.96
C GLY A 174 0.98 -11.88 23.84
N MET A 175 1.23 -10.62 24.21
CA MET A 175 1.50 -9.54 23.25
C MET A 175 3.02 -9.35 23.15
N LEU A 176 3.60 -9.54 21.95
CA LEU A 176 5.01 -9.25 21.65
C LEU A 176 5.08 -8.11 20.64
N LEU A 177 5.46 -6.92 21.11
CA LEU A 177 5.21 -5.67 20.42
C LEU A 177 6.47 -4.83 20.25
N LEU A 178 6.62 -4.23 19.07
CA LEU A 178 7.65 -3.23 18.81
C LEU A 178 7.38 -1.97 19.66
N ASN A 179 8.40 -1.50 20.39
CA ASN A 179 8.34 -0.36 21.29
C ASN A 179 8.32 0.99 20.54
N THR A 180 7.21 1.26 19.87
CA THR A 180 6.94 2.48 19.10
C THR A 180 5.50 2.92 19.30
N SER A 181 5.13 4.10 18.74
CA SER A 181 3.73 4.53 18.69
C SER A 181 2.82 3.49 18.02
N TRP A 182 3.33 2.77 17.01
CA TRP A 182 2.61 1.69 16.34
C TRP A 182 2.30 0.52 17.28
N GLY A 183 3.29 0.02 18.02
CA GLY A 183 3.07 -1.06 19.00
C GLY A 183 2.11 -0.64 20.12
N ARG A 184 2.24 0.59 20.63
CA ARG A 184 1.35 1.10 21.69
C ARG A 184 -0.10 1.27 21.20
N GLY A 185 -0.31 1.73 19.96
CA GLY A 185 -1.65 1.81 19.36
C GLY A 185 -2.31 0.43 19.23
N ASN A 186 -1.52 -0.57 18.81
CA ASN A 186 -1.97 -1.95 18.71
C ASN A 186 -2.30 -2.56 20.08
N LEU A 187 -1.51 -2.31 21.14
CA LEU A 187 -1.84 -2.75 22.49
C LEU A 187 -3.19 -2.16 22.96
N LYS A 188 -3.36 -0.85 22.81
CA LYS A 188 -4.62 -0.18 23.15
C LYS A 188 -5.81 -0.82 22.44
N SER A 189 -5.69 -1.13 21.17
CA SER A 189 -6.74 -1.78 20.37
C SER A 189 -7.01 -3.20 20.84
N ALA A 190 -5.96 -3.95 21.21
CA ALA A 190 -6.10 -5.31 21.76
C ALA A 190 -6.81 -5.31 23.13
N GLU A 191 -6.46 -4.37 24.00
CA GLU A 191 -7.10 -4.20 25.31
C GLU A 191 -8.59 -3.84 25.16
N GLN A 192 -8.93 -2.93 24.24
CA GLN A 192 -10.32 -2.59 23.95
C GLN A 192 -11.11 -3.81 23.43
N TYR A 193 -10.49 -4.62 22.55
CA TYR A 193 -11.12 -5.84 22.10
C TYR A 193 -11.34 -6.84 23.24
N ALA A 194 -10.37 -7.04 24.13
CA ALA A 194 -10.45 -7.98 25.25
C ALA A 194 -11.52 -7.56 26.25
N VAL A 195 -11.69 -6.26 26.49
CA VAL A 195 -12.78 -5.74 27.33
C VAL A 195 -14.16 -6.07 26.72
N ALA A 196 -14.30 -5.88 25.39
CA ALA A 196 -15.56 -6.19 24.70
C ALA A 196 -15.79 -7.70 24.51
N ASN A 197 -14.75 -8.53 24.63
CA ASN A 197 -14.77 -9.98 24.39
C ASN A 197 -14.09 -10.74 25.54
N PRO A 198 -14.74 -10.90 26.72
CA PRO A 198 -14.13 -11.44 27.94
C PRO A 198 -13.63 -12.90 27.84
N THR A 199 -13.97 -13.60 26.75
CA THR A 199 -13.49 -14.97 26.49
C THR A 199 -12.03 -15.03 26.06
N ILE A 200 -11.41 -13.89 25.72
CA ILE A 200 -9.98 -13.80 25.42
C ILE A 200 -9.30 -12.89 26.46
N LYS A 201 -8.13 -13.28 26.91
CA LYS A 201 -7.35 -12.54 27.92
C LYS A 201 -5.95 -12.27 27.41
N ILE A 202 -5.46 -11.05 27.61
CA ILE A 202 -4.04 -10.69 27.44
C ILE A 202 -3.36 -11.05 28.75
N VAL A 203 -2.48 -12.07 28.74
CA VAL A 203 -1.79 -12.58 29.95
C VAL A 203 -0.45 -11.91 30.20
N GLY A 204 0.07 -11.16 29.23
CA GLY A 204 1.28 -10.39 29.36
C GLY A 204 1.59 -9.60 28.10
N THR A 205 2.42 -8.57 28.25
CA THR A 205 2.92 -7.73 27.15
C THR A 205 4.41 -7.55 27.32
N ASN A 206 5.17 -7.94 26.29
CA ASN A 206 6.61 -7.72 26.22
C ASN A 206 6.95 -6.84 25.02
N TRP A 207 7.87 -5.92 25.28
CA TRP A 207 8.33 -4.94 24.31
C TRP A 207 9.71 -5.30 23.78
N PHE A 208 9.95 -5.04 22.50
CA PHE A 208 11.25 -5.11 21.87
C PHE A 208 11.53 -3.85 21.06
N ASN A 209 12.80 -3.60 20.78
CA ASN A 209 13.22 -2.44 19.98
C ASN A 209 13.75 -2.90 18.62
N TRP A 210 13.79 -1.97 17.67
CA TRP A 210 14.50 -2.22 16.41
C TRP A 210 15.97 -2.57 16.71
N ASN A 211 16.49 -3.53 15.95
CA ASN A 211 17.86 -4.06 16.07
C ASN A 211 18.16 -4.88 17.34
N ASP A 212 17.17 -5.19 18.18
CA ASP A 212 17.35 -6.24 19.18
C ASP A 212 17.79 -7.54 18.46
N LYS A 213 18.70 -8.29 19.09
CA LYS A 213 19.34 -9.47 18.48
C LYS A 213 18.65 -10.78 18.84
N THR A 214 17.75 -10.77 19.81
CA THR A 214 17.03 -11.93 20.31
C THR A 214 15.68 -11.53 20.89
N TYR A 215 14.72 -12.41 20.78
CA TYR A 215 13.34 -12.24 21.28
C TYR A 215 12.89 -13.41 22.13
N ILE A 216 13.71 -14.48 22.22
CA ILE A 216 13.32 -15.74 22.83
C ILE A 216 12.98 -15.59 24.32
N ASP A 217 13.74 -14.80 25.09
CA ASP A 217 13.45 -14.59 26.51
C ASP A 217 12.09 -13.91 26.71
N LYS A 218 11.75 -12.94 25.84
CA LYS A 218 10.46 -12.25 25.85
C LYS A 218 9.31 -13.21 25.51
N TYR A 219 9.53 -14.08 24.53
CA TYR A 219 8.59 -15.13 24.15
C TYR A 219 8.35 -16.12 25.29
N LEU A 220 9.43 -16.67 25.89
CA LEU A 220 9.35 -17.63 26.99
C LEU A 220 8.69 -17.04 28.24
N ALA A 221 8.90 -15.75 28.51
CA ALA A 221 8.20 -15.06 29.60
C ALA A 221 6.69 -15.01 29.36
N LEU A 222 6.24 -14.76 28.13
CA LEU A 222 4.82 -14.79 27.78
C LEU A 222 4.23 -16.20 27.86
N GLN A 223 4.99 -17.20 27.40
CA GLN A 223 4.60 -18.61 27.54
C GLN A 223 4.47 -19.02 29.00
N SER A 224 5.41 -18.64 29.87
CA SER A 224 5.38 -18.89 31.30
C SER A 224 4.22 -18.18 32.00
N ALA A 225 3.78 -17.02 31.49
CA ALA A 225 2.57 -16.34 31.93
C ALA A 225 1.27 -17.04 31.51
N GLY A 226 1.37 -18.16 30.78
CA GLY A 226 0.26 -18.99 30.35
C GLY A 226 -0.36 -18.57 29.01
N ALA A 227 0.39 -17.87 28.16
CA ALA A 227 -0.06 -17.60 26.79
C ALA A 227 -0.23 -18.92 26.00
N GLU A 228 -1.30 -19.00 25.22
CA GLU A 228 -1.64 -20.10 24.32
C GLU A 228 -1.30 -19.74 22.85
N ALA A 229 -1.11 -18.44 22.56
CA ALA A 229 -0.59 -17.91 21.33
C ALA A 229 0.10 -16.56 21.57
N ILE A 230 0.94 -16.16 20.61
CA ILE A 230 1.59 -14.85 20.60
C ILE A 230 0.95 -13.97 19.51
N VAL A 231 0.48 -12.80 19.90
CA VAL A 231 0.12 -11.71 18.99
C VAL A 231 1.37 -10.88 18.75
N LEU A 232 1.85 -10.90 17.51
CA LEU A 232 3.11 -10.27 17.12
C LEU A 232 2.88 -9.00 16.33
N VAL A 233 3.41 -7.87 16.81
CA VAL A 233 3.45 -6.60 16.04
C VAL A 233 4.91 -6.28 15.75
N ALA A 234 5.37 -6.69 14.57
CA ALA A 234 6.77 -6.67 14.13
C ALA A 234 6.86 -6.43 12.62
N ASN A 235 8.06 -6.12 12.14
CA ASN A 235 8.40 -6.18 10.73
C ASN A 235 9.11 -7.51 10.40
N ALA A 236 9.49 -7.69 9.13
CA ALA A 236 10.05 -8.95 8.66
C ALA A 236 11.36 -9.33 9.39
N ASN A 237 12.25 -8.38 9.65
CA ASN A 237 13.55 -8.66 10.27
C ASN A 237 13.41 -9.25 11.68
N GLU A 238 12.54 -8.66 12.49
CA GLU A 238 12.26 -9.13 13.84
C GLU A 238 11.58 -10.51 13.83
N ALA A 239 10.62 -10.69 12.92
CA ALA A 239 9.96 -11.98 12.75
C ALA A 239 10.91 -13.09 12.28
N ILE A 240 11.89 -12.80 11.41
CA ILE A 240 12.93 -13.75 10.97
C ILE A 240 13.74 -14.23 12.17
N ILE A 241 14.18 -13.33 13.05
CA ILE A 241 14.96 -13.69 14.24
C ILE A 241 14.10 -14.56 15.16
N LEU A 242 12.89 -14.12 15.48
CA LEU A 242 11.98 -14.88 16.35
C LEU A 242 11.71 -16.29 15.79
N LEU A 243 11.42 -16.44 14.50
CA LEU A 243 11.13 -17.72 13.89
C LEU A 243 12.32 -18.70 13.98
N LYS A 244 13.55 -18.21 13.74
CA LYS A 244 14.76 -19.01 13.90
C LYS A 244 14.95 -19.49 15.34
N GLU A 245 14.69 -18.63 16.31
CA GLU A 245 14.76 -18.98 17.73
C GLU A 245 13.68 -19.98 18.13
N LEU A 246 12.46 -19.83 17.62
CA LEU A 246 11.36 -20.76 17.88
C LEU A 246 11.64 -22.15 17.31
N THR A 247 12.25 -22.26 16.13
CA THR A 247 12.55 -23.58 15.55
C THR A 247 13.66 -24.34 16.28
N ALA A 248 14.46 -23.65 17.09
CA ALA A 248 15.41 -24.28 18.01
C ALA A 248 14.71 -24.90 19.24
N LEU A 249 13.47 -24.51 19.57
CA LEU A 249 12.69 -25.12 20.64
C LEU A 249 12.07 -26.47 20.19
N PRO A 250 11.80 -27.40 21.12
CA PRO A 250 10.96 -28.57 20.85
C PRO A 250 9.58 -28.14 20.25
N ALA A 251 9.06 -28.92 19.31
CA ALA A 251 7.81 -28.56 18.60
C ALA A 251 6.63 -28.29 19.55
N GLY A 252 6.52 -29.06 20.66
CA GLY A 252 5.46 -28.88 21.67
C GLY A 252 5.56 -27.59 22.49
N GLN A 253 6.66 -26.85 22.39
CA GLN A 253 6.86 -25.57 23.06
C GLN A 253 6.63 -24.35 22.13
N ARG A 254 6.30 -24.60 20.85
CA ARG A 254 6.10 -23.54 19.86
C ARG A 254 4.62 -23.14 19.84
N LEU A 255 4.32 -21.99 20.41
CA LEU A 255 2.95 -21.41 20.36
C LEU A 255 2.64 -20.88 18.97
N PRO A 256 1.37 -20.90 18.55
CA PRO A 256 0.93 -20.19 17.36
C PRO A 256 1.32 -18.71 17.38
N ILE A 257 1.76 -18.18 16.23
CA ILE A 257 2.05 -16.75 16.03
C ILE A 257 0.95 -16.15 15.16
N ILE A 258 0.29 -15.14 15.69
CA ILE A 258 -0.73 -14.36 15.00
C ILE A 258 -0.16 -12.97 14.77
N SER A 259 0.28 -12.69 13.54
CA SER A 259 1.12 -11.53 13.23
C SER A 259 0.33 -10.41 12.57
N HIS A 260 0.69 -9.18 12.92
CA HIS A 260 0.35 -8.00 12.14
C HIS A 260 1.08 -8.01 10.79
N TRP A 261 0.57 -7.30 9.78
CA TRP A 261 1.07 -7.35 8.41
C TRP A 261 2.44 -6.70 8.17
N GLY A 262 3.02 -6.00 9.15
CA GLY A 262 4.36 -5.42 9.04
C GLY A 262 5.41 -6.41 8.55
N VAL A 263 5.26 -7.68 8.90
CA VAL A 263 6.13 -8.79 8.47
C VAL A 263 6.07 -9.07 6.96
N THR A 264 5.03 -8.63 6.27
CA THR A 264 4.86 -8.85 4.83
C THR A 264 5.51 -7.78 3.95
N GLY A 265 6.06 -6.75 4.57
CA GLY A 265 6.79 -5.68 3.88
C GLY A 265 8.29 -5.95 3.73
N GLY A 266 8.74 -7.19 3.81
CA GLY A 266 10.13 -7.60 3.69
C GLY A 266 10.29 -9.03 3.20
N LEU A 267 11.50 -9.59 3.31
CA LEU A 267 11.89 -10.88 2.78
C LEU A 267 11.70 -12.04 3.79
N LEU A 268 10.56 -12.06 4.52
CA LEU A 268 10.31 -13.08 5.54
C LEU A 268 10.31 -14.50 4.96
N ALA A 269 9.58 -14.72 3.89
CA ALA A 269 9.45 -16.05 3.29
C ALA A 269 10.76 -16.54 2.65
N GLU A 270 11.51 -15.64 2.03
CA GLU A 270 12.80 -15.95 1.39
C GLU A 270 13.88 -16.30 2.43
N THR A 271 13.85 -15.63 3.58
CA THR A 271 14.89 -15.75 4.60
C THR A 271 14.58 -16.81 5.65
N ALA A 272 13.32 -16.96 6.05
CA ALA A 272 12.86 -17.85 7.10
C ALA A 272 11.81 -18.88 6.62
N GLY A 273 11.77 -19.19 5.32
CA GLY A 273 10.74 -20.06 4.75
C GLY A 273 10.71 -21.48 5.36
N ASN A 274 11.84 -22.03 5.75
CA ASN A 274 11.89 -23.32 6.46
C ASN A 274 11.38 -23.23 7.90
N ASP A 275 11.64 -22.11 8.58
CA ASP A 275 11.16 -21.86 9.94
C ASP A 275 9.65 -21.59 9.95
N LEU A 276 9.14 -20.87 8.94
CA LEU A 276 7.71 -20.68 8.72
C LEU A 276 6.95 -22.01 8.56
N LYS A 277 7.54 -22.99 7.85
CA LYS A 277 6.92 -24.33 7.69
C LYS A 277 6.80 -25.11 8.99
N GLN A 278 7.64 -24.80 9.97
CA GLN A 278 7.69 -25.46 11.26
C GLN A 278 6.92 -24.71 12.36
N THR A 279 6.32 -23.56 12.03
CA THR A 279 5.61 -22.69 12.96
C THR A 279 4.17 -22.48 12.48
N ASP A 280 3.20 -22.55 13.39
CA ASP A 280 1.84 -22.13 13.10
C ASP A 280 1.80 -20.58 13.04
N PHE A 281 2.06 -20.05 11.85
CA PHE A 281 2.20 -18.61 11.60
C PHE A 281 1.07 -18.10 10.73
N SER A 282 0.31 -17.14 11.23
CA SER A 282 -0.75 -16.45 10.49
C SER A 282 -0.51 -14.93 10.48
N VAL A 283 -0.99 -14.26 9.45
CA VAL A 283 -0.78 -12.82 9.25
C VAL A 283 -2.05 -12.15 8.73
N VAL A 284 -2.36 -10.96 9.25
CA VAL A 284 -3.50 -10.16 8.78
C VAL A 284 -3.22 -9.54 7.43
N GLN A 285 -4.23 -9.50 6.55
CA GLN A 285 -4.17 -8.95 5.20
C GLN A 285 -5.48 -8.23 4.83
N THR A 286 -5.45 -7.46 3.73
CA THR A 286 -6.62 -6.76 3.17
C THR A 286 -6.88 -7.11 1.71
N TYR A 287 -5.91 -7.65 0.99
CA TYR A 287 -6.03 -8.00 -0.42
C TYR A 287 -5.14 -9.18 -0.81
N SER A 288 -5.60 -9.94 -1.80
CA SER A 288 -4.84 -11.02 -2.43
C SER A 288 -5.14 -11.06 -3.93
N PHE A 289 -4.10 -10.94 -4.76
CA PHE A 289 -4.22 -11.16 -6.21
C PHE A 289 -4.56 -12.62 -6.55
N ILE A 290 -4.14 -13.57 -5.70
CA ILE A 290 -4.35 -15.01 -5.88
C ILE A 290 -5.84 -15.34 -5.77
N ASP A 291 -6.52 -14.72 -4.80
CA ASP A 291 -7.92 -15.01 -4.48
C ASP A 291 -8.90 -14.11 -5.26
N SER A 292 -8.40 -13.06 -5.87
CA SER A 292 -9.26 -12.08 -6.56
C SER A 292 -9.86 -12.66 -7.84
N LYS A 293 -11.19 -12.61 -7.92
CA LYS A 293 -11.95 -13.00 -9.11
C LYS A 293 -12.25 -11.81 -10.05
N ARG A 294 -11.81 -10.60 -9.68
CA ARG A 294 -12.07 -9.39 -10.47
C ARG A 294 -11.26 -9.41 -11.77
N PRO A 295 -11.86 -9.06 -12.92
CA PRO A 295 -11.13 -8.98 -14.20
C PRO A 295 -9.93 -8.03 -14.13
N LYS A 296 -10.06 -6.89 -13.42
CA LYS A 296 -9.01 -5.91 -13.21
C LYS A 296 -7.78 -6.50 -12.51
N ALA A 297 -7.95 -7.47 -11.60
CA ALA A 297 -6.82 -8.14 -10.96
C ALA A 297 -5.95 -8.90 -11.98
N LYS A 298 -6.58 -9.59 -12.94
CA LYS A 298 -5.85 -10.28 -14.02
C LYS A 298 -5.09 -9.29 -14.91
N GLN A 299 -5.69 -8.15 -15.22
CA GLN A 299 -5.07 -7.08 -16.01
C GLN A 299 -3.85 -6.51 -15.29
N VAL A 300 -4.00 -6.14 -14.01
CA VAL A 300 -2.88 -5.62 -13.19
C VAL A 300 -1.75 -6.64 -13.07
N VAL A 301 -2.05 -7.93 -12.83
CA VAL A 301 -1.03 -8.98 -12.81
C VAL A 301 -0.31 -9.09 -14.16
N ALA A 302 -1.01 -8.99 -15.29
CA ALA A 302 -0.37 -9.04 -16.61
C ALA A 302 0.57 -7.84 -16.84
N ILE A 303 0.16 -6.63 -16.43
CA ILE A 303 1.02 -5.44 -16.52
C ILE A 303 2.22 -5.57 -15.59
N HIS A 304 2.01 -6.03 -14.34
CA HIS A 304 3.07 -6.27 -13.37
C HIS A 304 4.10 -7.27 -13.92
N ASN A 305 3.65 -8.39 -14.49
CA ASN A 305 4.54 -9.39 -15.10
C ASN A 305 5.40 -8.80 -16.22
N ARG A 306 4.82 -7.92 -17.04
CA ARG A 306 5.51 -7.26 -18.14
C ARG A 306 6.54 -6.24 -17.63
N LEU A 307 6.18 -5.40 -16.67
CA LEU A 307 7.03 -4.32 -16.15
C LEU A 307 8.14 -4.84 -15.22
N PHE A 308 7.81 -5.76 -14.33
CA PHE A 308 8.69 -6.19 -13.23
C PHE A 308 9.16 -7.65 -13.34
N LYS A 309 8.90 -8.29 -14.51
CA LYS A 309 9.41 -9.63 -14.85
C LYS A 309 8.95 -10.76 -13.93
N THR A 310 7.78 -10.61 -13.29
CA THR A 310 7.13 -11.69 -12.55
C THR A 310 6.37 -12.65 -13.47
N LYS A 311 6.03 -13.85 -12.98
CA LYS A 311 5.36 -14.90 -13.78
C LYS A 311 3.90 -15.12 -13.36
N GLY A 312 3.40 -14.34 -12.41
CA GLY A 312 2.02 -14.44 -11.97
C GLY A 312 1.76 -13.85 -10.60
N ALA A 313 0.50 -13.91 -10.16
CA ALA A 313 0.03 -13.34 -8.91
C ALA A 313 0.79 -13.84 -7.65
N ARG A 314 1.34 -15.04 -7.70
CA ARG A 314 2.05 -15.66 -6.58
C ARG A 314 3.46 -15.08 -6.36
N GLU A 315 4.04 -14.46 -7.38
CA GLU A 315 5.36 -13.82 -7.30
C GLU A 315 5.29 -12.33 -6.93
N ILE A 316 4.10 -11.74 -6.86
CA ILE A 316 3.92 -10.35 -6.42
C ILE A 316 4.20 -10.27 -4.92
N LYS A 317 5.33 -9.68 -4.58
CA LYS A 317 5.70 -9.44 -3.18
C LYS A 317 4.88 -8.29 -2.60
N SER A 318 4.58 -8.35 -1.31
CA SER A 318 3.82 -7.28 -0.63
C SER A 318 2.55 -6.87 -1.39
N PRO A 319 1.66 -7.82 -1.77
CA PRO A 319 0.56 -7.59 -2.74
C PRO A 319 -0.39 -6.47 -2.35
N VAL A 320 -0.54 -6.19 -1.06
CA VAL A 320 -1.37 -5.08 -0.55
C VAL A 320 -0.79 -3.72 -0.96
N GLY A 321 0.54 -3.54 -0.96
CA GLY A 321 1.17 -2.30 -1.39
C GLY A 321 0.88 -1.98 -2.86
N VAL A 322 1.01 -2.98 -3.74
CA VAL A 322 0.67 -2.84 -5.17
C VAL A 322 -0.80 -2.46 -5.35
N ALA A 323 -1.70 -3.19 -4.69
CA ALA A 323 -3.13 -3.02 -4.90
C ALA A 323 -3.67 -1.69 -4.35
N HIS A 324 -3.23 -1.30 -3.15
CA HIS A 324 -3.67 -0.05 -2.52
C HIS A 324 -3.16 1.17 -3.28
N ALA A 325 -1.87 1.18 -3.63
CA ALA A 325 -1.26 2.27 -4.36
C ALA A 325 -1.84 2.41 -5.78
N TYR A 326 -2.16 1.31 -6.44
CA TYR A 326 -2.84 1.31 -7.73
C TYR A 326 -4.20 2.01 -7.65
N ASP A 327 -5.09 1.59 -6.74
CA ASP A 327 -6.42 2.21 -6.62
C ASP A 327 -6.34 3.67 -6.17
N LEU A 328 -5.45 4.01 -5.21
CA LEU A 328 -5.23 5.39 -4.77
C LEU A 328 -4.77 6.31 -5.90
N THR A 329 -3.91 5.83 -6.79
CA THR A 329 -3.43 6.61 -7.94
C THR A 329 -4.57 6.91 -8.92
N HIS A 330 -5.43 5.94 -9.19
CA HIS A 330 -6.63 6.17 -10.02
C HIS A 330 -7.61 7.14 -9.35
N LEU A 331 -7.86 7.01 -8.05
CA LEU A 331 -8.72 7.93 -7.30
C LEU A 331 -8.16 9.36 -7.31
N LEU A 332 -6.85 9.53 -7.17
CA LEU A 332 -6.18 10.83 -7.29
C LEU A 332 -6.37 11.42 -8.70
N ALA A 333 -6.16 10.63 -9.75
CA ALA A 333 -6.34 11.09 -11.13
C ALA A 333 -7.78 11.55 -11.40
N MET A 334 -8.77 10.82 -10.89
CA MET A 334 -10.17 11.23 -10.94
C MET A 334 -10.41 12.56 -10.20
N ALA A 335 -9.78 12.74 -9.04
CA ALA A 335 -9.91 13.98 -8.25
C ALA A 335 -9.25 15.17 -8.94
N ILE A 336 -8.07 14.99 -9.55
CA ILE A 336 -7.38 16.01 -10.36
C ILE A 336 -8.29 16.46 -11.52
N ASN A 337 -8.83 15.51 -12.27
CA ASN A 337 -9.75 15.81 -13.37
C ASN A 337 -11.03 16.50 -12.90
N LYS A 338 -11.60 16.07 -11.78
CA LYS A 338 -12.79 16.67 -11.18
C LYS A 338 -12.53 18.09 -10.68
N ALA A 339 -11.36 18.35 -10.12
CA ALA A 339 -10.93 19.69 -9.69
C ALA A 339 -10.61 20.62 -10.88
N GLY A 340 -10.28 20.05 -12.05
CA GLY A 340 -9.83 20.81 -13.22
C GLY A 340 -8.50 21.55 -12.99
N SER A 341 -7.71 21.15 -12.00
CA SER A 341 -6.56 21.91 -11.49
C SER A 341 -5.57 21.01 -10.78
N THR A 342 -4.32 21.48 -10.60
CA THR A 342 -3.31 20.89 -9.74
C THR A 342 -3.24 21.55 -8.35
N ASP A 343 -4.15 22.49 -8.06
CA ASP A 343 -4.26 23.13 -6.75
C ASP A 343 -4.64 22.09 -5.67
N ARG A 344 -3.78 21.91 -4.67
CA ARG A 344 -3.94 20.85 -3.64
C ARG A 344 -5.25 20.99 -2.84
N PRO A 345 -5.63 22.19 -2.35
CA PRO A 345 -6.93 22.37 -1.71
C PRO A 345 -8.13 21.99 -2.58
N ALA A 346 -8.09 22.34 -3.87
CA ALA A 346 -9.17 21.99 -4.81
C ALA A 346 -9.22 20.48 -5.07
N VAL A 347 -8.05 19.83 -5.28
CA VAL A 347 -7.97 18.38 -5.48
C VAL A 347 -8.38 17.63 -4.20
N ARG A 348 -7.92 18.08 -3.01
CA ARG A 348 -8.35 17.53 -1.73
C ARG A 348 -9.88 17.58 -1.57
N ALA A 349 -10.49 18.70 -1.87
CA ALA A 349 -11.95 18.84 -1.82
C ALA A 349 -12.66 17.95 -2.87
N ALA A 350 -12.03 17.72 -4.02
CA ALA A 350 -12.52 16.81 -5.04
C ALA A 350 -12.43 15.32 -4.60
N MET A 351 -11.38 14.95 -3.86
CA MET A 351 -11.25 13.58 -3.27
C MET A 351 -12.47 13.22 -2.42
N GLU A 352 -12.96 14.12 -1.58
CA GLU A 352 -14.14 13.90 -0.72
C GLU A 352 -15.46 13.81 -1.50
N LYS A 353 -15.46 14.25 -2.77
CA LYS A 353 -16.65 14.32 -3.63
C LYS A 353 -16.57 13.36 -4.82
N LEU A 354 -15.68 12.37 -4.77
CA LEU A 354 -15.63 11.35 -5.82
C LEU A 354 -16.92 10.54 -5.83
N GLY A 355 -17.37 10.21 -7.04
CA GLY A 355 -18.47 9.27 -7.24
C GLY A 355 -18.05 7.82 -7.03
N PRO A 356 -18.94 6.86 -7.35
CA PRO A 356 -18.59 5.45 -7.35
C PRO A 356 -17.40 5.17 -8.26
N TYR A 357 -16.54 4.23 -7.85
CA TYR A 357 -15.39 3.77 -8.64
C TYR A 357 -15.26 2.26 -8.54
N ASP A 358 -15.21 1.60 -9.71
CA ASP A 358 -14.93 0.17 -9.82
C ASP A 358 -13.41 -0.05 -9.78
N GLY A 359 -12.85 -0.18 -8.57
CA GLY A 359 -11.42 -0.33 -8.33
C GLY A 359 -10.92 -1.76 -8.52
N LEU A 360 -9.61 -1.93 -8.31
CA LEU A 360 -8.97 -3.24 -8.27
C LEU A 360 -9.46 -4.06 -7.07
N ILE A 361 -9.56 -3.43 -5.90
CA ILE A 361 -9.88 -4.11 -4.64
C ILE A 361 -11.38 -4.32 -4.50
N LYS A 362 -12.16 -3.28 -4.70
CA LYS A 362 -13.61 -3.30 -4.53
C LYS A 362 -14.32 -2.24 -5.37
N ASN A 363 -15.65 -2.27 -5.38
CA ASN A 363 -16.48 -1.15 -5.83
C ASN A 363 -16.62 -0.14 -4.68
N TYR A 364 -16.03 1.03 -4.83
CA TYR A 364 -16.16 2.13 -3.87
C TYR A 364 -17.45 2.90 -4.11
N LYS A 365 -18.17 3.29 -3.02
CA LYS A 365 -19.51 3.93 -3.10
C LYS A 365 -19.77 4.98 -2.01
N PRO A 366 -19.16 6.13 -1.98
CA PRO A 366 -17.93 6.63 -2.60
C PRO A 366 -16.67 6.15 -1.85
N PRO A 367 -15.45 6.33 -2.39
CA PRO A 367 -14.22 5.97 -1.68
C PRO A 367 -13.98 6.80 -0.43
N PHE A 368 -14.19 8.11 -0.51
CA PHE A 368 -14.00 9.07 0.55
C PHE A 368 -15.19 10.01 0.69
N THR A 369 -15.35 10.63 1.88
CA THR A 369 -16.33 11.68 2.17
C THR A 369 -15.68 12.70 3.09
N ALA A 370 -16.32 13.85 3.31
CA ALA A 370 -15.81 14.87 4.24
C ALA A 370 -15.61 14.37 5.68
N THR A 371 -16.29 13.30 6.07
CA THR A 371 -16.21 12.70 7.42
C THR A 371 -15.51 11.34 7.44
N ARG A 372 -15.09 10.81 6.29
CA ARG A 372 -14.46 9.50 6.19
C ARG A 372 -13.39 9.50 5.10
N HIS A 373 -12.13 9.50 5.53
CA HIS A 373 -10.96 9.41 4.66
C HIS A 373 -10.35 8.00 4.58
N GLU A 374 -11.10 6.99 5.05
CA GLU A 374 -10.78 5.57 4.89
C GLU A 374 -11.57 5.01 3.70
N ALA A 375 -10.89 4.44 2.70
CA ALA A 375 -11.54 3.83 1.54
C ALA A 375 -11.92 2.36 1.77
N LEU A 376 -11.24 1.66 2.69
CA LEU A 376 -11.59 0.32 3.16
C LEU A 376 -12.44 0.36 4.43
N SER A 377 -12.88 -0.82 4.85
CA SER A 377 -13.54 -1.09 6.12
C SER A 377 -12.97 -2.36 6.75
N SER A 378 -13.42 -2.73 7.94
CA SER A 378 -13.02 -4.00 8.58
C SER A 378 -13.47 -5.25 7.78
N GLU A 379 -14.41 -5.11 6.86
CA GLU A 379 -14.92 -6.23 6.03
C GLU A 379 -13.87 -6.76 5.04
N GLU A 380 -12.93 -5.91 4.60
CA GLU A 380 -11.84 -6.30 3.71
C GLU A 380 -10.69 -6.99 4.46
N VAL A 381 -10.68 -6.96 5.80
CA VAL A 381 -9.59 -7.52 6.61
C VAL A 381 -9.79 -9.02 6.82
N PHE A 382 -8.73 -9.81 6.60
CA PHE A 382 -8.76 -11.25 6.77
C PHE A 382 -7.41 -11.82 7.25
N MET A 383 -7.42 -13.04 7.76
CA MET A 383 -6.18 -13.77 8.10
C MET A 383 -5.67 -14.55 6.90
N ALA A 384 -4.36 -14.56 6.76
CA ALA A 384 -3.62 -15.27 5.72
C ALA A 384 -2.46 -16.06 6.32
N ARG A 385 -1.82 -16.88 5.51
CA ARG A 385 -0.59 -17.62 5.85
C ARG A 385 0.35 -17.61 4.65
N TYR A 386 1.60 -17.91 4.91
CA TYR A 386 2.57 -18.16 3.84
C TYR A 386 2.40 -19.59 3.31
N ALA A 387 2.34 -19.74 2.00
CA ALA A 387 2.39 -21.00 1.30
C ALA A 387 3.86 -21.49 1.18
N ILE A 388 4.06 -22.73 0.73
CA ILE A 388 5.40 -23.34 0.60
C ILE A 388 6.32 -22.52 -0.33
N ASP A 389 5.76 -21.91 -1.35
CA ASP A 389 6.46 -21.04 -2.31
C ASP A 389 6.63 -19.58 -1.84
N GLY A 390 6.25 -19.27 -0.60
CA GLY A 390 6.34 -17.94 -0.01
C GLY A 390 5.17 -17.00 -0.35
N ALA A 391 4.23 -17.42 -1.19
CA ALA A 391 3.05 -16.62 -1.51
C ALA A 391 2.12 -16.50 -0.30
N ILE A 392 1.52 -15.30 -0.14
CA ILE A 392 0.56 -15.04 0.94
C ILE A 392 -0.84 -15.46 0.46
N VAL A 393 -1.41 -16.46 1.13
CA VAL A 393 -2.72 -17.03 0.77
C VAL A 393 -3.71 -16.89 1.92
N ARG A 394 -4.96 -16.60 1.61
CA ARG A 394 -6.04 -16.46 2.60
C ARG A 394 -6.22 -17.77 3.38
N ILE A 395 -6.42 -17.68 4.68
CA ILE A 395 -6.92 -18.77 5.49
C ILE A 395 -8.44 -18.84 5.27
N PRO A 396 -8.99 -19.97 4.81
CA PRO A 396 -10.43 -20.11 4.66
C PRO A 396 -11.15 -19.83 5.98
N ALA A 397 -12.27 -19.10 5.94
CA ALA A 397 -13.11 -18.99 7.10
C ALA A 397 -13.52 -20.41 7.56
N SER A 398 -13.34 -20.71 8.85
CA SER A 398 -13.81 -21.98 9.39
C SER A 398 -15.30 -22.11 9.08
N ALA A 399 -15.68 -23.19 8.43
CA ALA A 399 -17.10 -23.49 8.26
C ALA A 399 -17.74 -23.47 9.66
N LYS A 400 -18.71 -22.58 9.88
CA LYS A 400 -19.48 -22.61 11.12
C LYS A 400 -19.96 -24.05 11.30
N LYS A 401 -19.45 -24.78 12.29
CA LYS A 401 -20.14 -26.00 12.73
C LYS A 401 -21.56 -25.56 13.11
N ARG A 402 -22.50 -25.91 12.26
CA ARG A 402 -23.94 -25.74 12.54
C ARG A 402 -24.33 -26.65 13.70
#